data_6aa5cbb26c373101b2002029c9e3cbd1
#
_entry.id   6aa5cbb26c373101b2002029c9e3cbd1
#
_cell.length_a   1.000
_cell.length_b   1.000
_cell.length_c   1.000
_cell.angle_alpha   90.00
_cell.angle_beta   90.00
_cell.angle_gamma   90.00
#
_symmetry.space_group_name_H-M   'P 1'
#
loop_
_entity.id
_entity.type
_entity.pdbx_description
1 polymer ?
#
loop_
_entity_poly.entity_id
_entity_poly.type
_entity_poly.pdbx_seq_one_letter_code
_entity_poly.pdbx_strand_id
1 'polypeptide(L)'
;MRSPPNMMLLFSALLFKKYGNVRPGEEPWKKYGRVNDWNIDLVPKLLMANGELTNILVSTDVTRYLEFKQIAGSYVQQGKSPKATVAKVPSDANEALRSSLMGMFEKRRAKKFLEWVGEFKEDDPSLNIAQCTMKEVYDKFSLEENTRDFIGHSMALYQSDDYIGKSGMAADAINRIRLYVNSMARYGKSPYIYPLYGLGELPQGFARLSAIYGGTYMLNTNIDEVLYENGKVSGIKATMKDRDDSGETMSFTTKTKKILADPSYFPSKAKVTGYLLKAICILKHPIDKTDGSDSLQLIIPQSQVGRKHDIYIAMVSSAHNVCPKGYYIAIVSTIAESDANHHIELEPGFERLGEIEEKFFGPPIPLYEPLESGENDNIFISKSYDATSHFETTTGKPRLHNPKGGG
;
A
#
# COMPACT_ATOMS: atom_id res chain seq x y z
N MET A 1 28.05 -0.08 -3.75
CA MET A 1 26.58 -0.27 -3.81
C MET A 1 25.94 1.09 -4.06
N ARG A 2 25.14 1.24 -5.10
CA ARG A 2 24.44 2.50 -5.36
C ARG A 2 23.27 2.59 -4.38
N SER A 3 23.17 3.72 -3.64
CA SER A 3 21.98 4.02 -2.84
C SER A 3 20.74 3.81 -3.70
N PRO A 4 19.70 3.13 -3.19
CA PRO A 4 18.42 3.11 -3.91
C PRO A 4 17.98 4.56 -4.12
N PRO A 5 17.44 4.90 -5.29
CA PRO A 5 16.95 6.24 -5.55
C PRO A 5 15.90 6.57 -4.50
N ASN A 6 16.00 7.76 -3.91
CA ASN A 6 15.02 8.29 -2.98
C ASN A 6 13.60 7.98 -3.48
N MET A 7 12.92 7.08 -2.80
CA MET A 7 11.63 6.49 -3.23
C MET A 7 10.44 7.43 -2.99
N MET A 8 10.68 8.68 -2.58
CA MET A 8 9.63 9.42 -1.88
C MET A 8 8.92 10.52 -2.64
N LEU A 9 9.55 11.24 -3.53
CA LEU A 9 8.86 12.28 -4.30
C LEU A 9 9.53 12.40 -5.66
N LEU A 10 8.85 11.95 -6.71
CA LEU A 10 9.28 12.22 -8.08
C LEU A 10 8.50 13.41 -8.60
N PHE A 11 9.20 14.52 -8.80
CA PHE A 11 8.69 15.62 -9.62
C PHE A 11 8.43 15.09 -11.04
N SER A 12 7.42 15.66 -11.73
CA SER A 12 7.05 15.24 -13.08
C SER A 12 8.25 15.12 -14.03
N ALA A 13 9.20 16.07 -13.97
CA ALA A 13 10.41 16.03 -14.78
C ALA A 13 11.27 14.78 -14.56
N LEU A 14 11.43 14.33 -13.30
CA LEU A 14 12.19 13.13 -12.98
C LEU A 14 11.47 11.88 -13.46
N LEU A 15 10.15 11.85 -13.40
CA LEU A 15 9.34 10.74 -13.88
C LEU A 15 9.52 10.55 -15.41
N PHE A 16 9.42 11.65 -16.17
CA PHE A 16 9.70 11.63 -17.59
C PHE A 16 11.13 11.20 -17.93
N LYS A 17 12.13 11.73 -17.23
CA LYS A 17 13.54 11.35 -17.43
C LYS A 17 13.82 9.88 -17.09
N LYS A 18 13.13 9.33 -16.10
CA LYS A 18 13.38 7.96 -15.62
C LYS A 18 12.64 6.91 -16.44
N TYR A 19 11.40 7.20 -16.83
CA TYR A 19 10.49 6.22 -17.44
C TYR A 19 9.96 6.64 -18.83
N GLY A 20 10.13 7.89 -19.22
CA GLY A 20 9.74 8.41 -20.53
C GLY A 20 10.89 8.30 -21.54
N ASN A 21 10.56 8.17 -22.81
CA ASN A 21 11.52 8.23 -23.91
C ASN A 21 11.82 9.70 -24.27
N VAL A 22 12.51 10.43 -23.37
CA VAL A 22 12.82 11.84 -23.56
C VAL A 22 14.15 12.00 -24.28
N ARG A 23 14.16 12.71 -25.40
CA ARG A 23 15.38 13.02 -26.15
C ARG A 23 16.15 14.15 -25.46
N PRO A 24 17.49 14.24 -25.63
CA PRO A 24 18.26 15.35 -25.11
C PRO A 24 17.71 16.70 -25.58
N GLY A 25 17.43 17.61 -24.64
CA GLY A 25 16.85 18.93 -24.91
C GLY A 25 15.33 19.01 -24.93
N GLU A 26 14.61 17.89 -24.91
CA GLU A 26 13.15 17.89 -24.78
C GLU A 26 12.72 18.02 -23.30
N GLU A 27 11.63 18.73 -23.09
CA GLU A 27 11.05 18.96 -21.77
C GLU A 27 9.52 18.72 -21.80
N PRO A 28 9.08 17.48 -22.10
CA PRO A 28 7.65 17.15 -22.29
C PRO A 28 6.80 17.43 -21.03
N TRP A 29 7.41 17.47 -19.86
CA TRP A 29 6.71 17.81 -18.61
C TRP A 29 6.23 19.25 -18.55
N LYS A 30 6.81 20.19 -19.33
CA LYS A 30 6.41 21.61 -19.33
C LYS A 30 4.94 21.83 -19.69
N LYS A 31 4.36 20.94 -20.51
CA LYS A 31 2.92 21.01 -20.87
C LYS A 31 1.98 20.78 -19.69
N TYR A 32 2.49 20.22 -18.60
CA TYR A 32 1.72 19.89 -17.41
C TYR A 32 1.88 20.93 -16.27
N GLY A 33 2.43 22.09 -16.54
CA GLY A 33 2.61 23.15 -15.56
C GLY A 33 3.96 23.10 -14.83
N ARG A 34 3.99 23.64 -13.62
CA ARG A 34 5.24 23.73 -12.85
C ARG A 34 5.58 22.37 -12.23
N VAL A 35 6.85 22.00 -12.28
CA VAL A 35 7.35 20.76 -11.69
C VAL A 35 7.01 20.63 -10.19
N ASN A 36 7.05 21.75 -9.47
CA ASN A 36 6.79 21.79 -8.02
C ASN A 36 5.31 21.59 -7.63
N ASP A 37 4.40 21.60 -8.62
CA ASP A 37 2.98 21.33 -8.37
C ASP A 37 2.68 19.81 -8.38
N TRP A 38 3.70 18.96 -8.59
CA TRP A 38 3.58 17.53 -8.68
C TRP A 38 4.34 16.83 -7.54
N ASN A 39 3.62 16.01 -6.77
CA ASN A 39 4.14 15.17 -5.70
C ASN A 39 3.70 13.73 -5.97
N ILE A 40 4.51 12.98 -6.72
CA ILE A 40 4.14 11.64 -7.21
C ILE A 40 4.83 10.58 -6.37
N ASP A 41 4.06 9.81 -5.62
CA ASP A 41 4.56 8.68 -4.87
C ASP A 41 4.84 7.49 -5.81
N LEU A 42 6.03 6.91 -5.70
CA LEU A 42 6.38 5.73 -6.50
C LEU A 42 5.70 4.46 -5.99
N VAL A 43 5.36 4.42 -4.71
CA VAL A 43 4.65 3.30 -4.07
C VAL A 43 3.53 3.90 -3.22
N PRO A 44 2.42 4.33 -3.87
CA PRO A 44 1.30 4.88 -3.13
C PRO A 44 0.64 3.77 -2.31
N LYS A 45 0.43 4.05 -1.05
CA LYS A 45 -0.34 3.18 -0.15
C LYS A 45 -1.27 4.03 0.70
N LEU A 46 -2.53 3.69 0.67
CA LEU A 46 -3.57 4.34 1.46
C LEU A 46 -3.48 3.85 2.91
N LEU A 47 -3.74 4.72 3.86
CA LEU A 47 -3.80 4.39 5.28
C LEU A 47 -5.25 4.10 5.67
N MET A 48 -5.49 3.01 6.37
CA MET A 48 -6.79 2.83 7.02
C MET A 48 -6.94 3.79 8.20
N ALA A 49 -8.08 4.45 8.28
CA ALA A 49 -8.35 5.49 9.29
C ALA A 49 -8.27 4.97 10.74
N ASN A 50 -8.44 3.67 10.95
CA ASN A 50 -8.30 3.00 12.25
C ASN A 50 -7.23 1.90 12.21
N GLY A 51 -6.36 1.91 11.20
CA GLY A 51 -5.28 0.93 11.01
C GLY A 51 -4.11 1.11 11.97
N GLU A 52 -3.23 0.13 11.99
CA GLU A 52 -2.07 0.12 12.90
C GLU A 52 -1.14 1.31 12.66
N LEU A 53 -0.86 1.65 11.38
CA LEU A 53 -0.03 2.82 11.07
C LEU A 53 -0.66 4.13 11.58
N THR A 54 -1.97 4.29 11.43
CA THR A 54 -2.69 5.45 11.97
C THR A 54 -2.58 5.52 13.49
N ASN A 55 -2.69 4.37 14.17
CA ASN A 55 -2.51 4.30 15.63
C ASN A 55 -1.07 4.64 16.04
N ILE A 56 -0.06 4.21 15.28
CA ILE A 56 1.34 4.60 15.49
C ILE A 56 1.50 6.12 15.35
N LEU A 57 0.96 6.71 14.28
CA LEU A 57 1.02 8.16 14.05
C LEU A 57 0.40 8.95 15.22
N VAL A 58 -0.73 8.48 15.74
CA VAL A 58 -1.41 9.12 16.89
C VAL A 58 -0.61 8.92 18.17
N SER A 59 -0.15 7.70 18.47
CA SER A 59 0.56 7.38 19.71
C SER A 59 1.94 8.04 19.81
N THR A 60 2.58 8.30 18.65
CA THR A 60 3.87 8.99 18.57
C THR A 60 3.73 10.51 18.44
N ASP A 61 2.49 11.03 18.31
CA ASP A 61 2.21 12.45 18.15
C ASP A 61 2.78 13.07 16.85
N VAL A 62 3.17 12.24 15.88
CA VAL A 62 3.67 12.67 14.57
C VAL A 62 2.56 13.38 13.78
N THR A 63 1.30 13.09 14.08
CA THR A 63 0.13 13.75 13.48
C THR A 63 0.17 15.28 13.59
N ARG A 64 0.91 15.87 14.54
CA ARG A 64 1.10 17.33 14.64
C ARG A 64 1.83 17.93 13.43
N TYR A 65 2.56 17.12 12.68
CA TYR A 65 3.35 17.55 11.51
C TYR A 65 2.71 17.20 10.20
N LEU A 66 1.56 16.54 10.21
CA LEU A 66 0.94 15.93 9.04
C LEU A 66 -0.52 16.34 8.91
N GLU A 67 -0.94 16.55 7.68
CA GLU A 67 -2.34 16.77 7.34
C GLU A 67 -2.83 15.63 6.46
N PHE A 68 -4.02 15.12 6.75
CA PHE A 68 -4.63 14.03 6.00
C PHE A 68 -5.98 14.43 5.43
N LYS A 69 -6.29 13.91 4.25
CA LYS A 69 -7.62 13.99 3.67
C LYS A 69 -8.16 12.58 3.43
N GLN A 70 -9.46 12.41 3.65
CA GLN A 70 -10.14 11.16 3.34
C GLN A 70 -10.16 10.91 1.84
N ILE A 71 -9.94 9.65 1.44
CA ILE A 71 -10.17 9.17 0.07
C ILE A 71 -11.67 9.15 -0.20
N ALA A 72 -12.10 9.64 -1.36
CA ALA A 72 -13.52 9.86 -1.66
C ALA A 72 -14.32 8.56 -1.83
N GLY A 73 -13.67 7.46 -2.26
CA GLY A 73 -14.37 6.19 -2.41
C GLY A 73 -13.45 4.96 -2.48
N SER A 74 -14.03 3.82 -2.13
CA SER A 74 -13.48 2.49 -2.37
C SER A 74 -14.40 1.78 -3.36
N TYR A 75 -13.82 1.15 -4.38
CA TYR A 75 -14.54 0.55 -5.49
C TYR A 75 -14.00 -0.84 -5.78
N VAL A 76 -14.84 -1.65 -6.41
CA VAL A 76 -14.49 -2.99 -6.88
C VAL A 76 -15.03 -3.21 -8.28
N GLN A 77 -14.26 -3.90 -9.12
CA GLN A 77 -14.78 -4.38 -10.40
C GLN A 77 -15.72 -5.55 -10.19
N GLN A 78 -16.85 -5.54 -10.91
CA GLN A 78 -17.80 -6.63 -10.96
C GLN A 78 -18.05 -7.06 -12.40
N GLY A 79 -18.01 -8.36 -12.64
CA GLY A 79 -18.18 -8.94 -13.98
C GLY A 79 -16.90 -8.92 -14.80
N LYS A 80 -16.92 -9.74 -15.87
CA LYS A 80 -15.78 -9.92 -16.78
C LYS A 80 -15.90 -8.99 -17.98
N SER A 81 -14.76 -8.51 -18.51
CA SER A 81 -14.71 -7.74 -19.75
C SER A 81 -15.40 -8.50 -20.90
N PRO A 82 -16.16 -7.84 -21.81
CA PRO A 82 -16.40 -6.39 -21.92
C PRO A 82 -17.57 -5.85 -21.06
N LYS A 83 -18.27 -6.69 -20.31
CA LYS A 83 -19.43 -6.32 -19.48
C LYS A 83 -19.07 -5.88 -18.06
N ALA A 84 -17.78 -5.79 -17.75
CA ALA A 84 -17.31 -5.39 -16.44
C ALA A 84 -17.77 -3.98 -16.09
N THR A 85 -18.19 -3.79 -14.83
CA THR A 85 -18.58 -2.50 -14.28
C THR A 85 -17.79 -2.21 -13.01
N VAL A 86 -17.77 -0.95 -12.59
CA VAL A 86 -17.19 -0.50 -11.34
C VAL A 86 -18.34 -0.23 -10.36
N ALA A 87 -18.26 -0.78 -9.17
CA ALA A 87 -19.25 -0.59 -8.14
C ALA A 87 -18.61 -0.10 -6.85
N LYS A 88 -19.29 0.86 -6.20
CA LYS A 88 -18.82 1.41 -4.93
C LYS A 88 -18.96 0.38 -3.81
N VAL A 89 -17.93 0.22 -2.99
CA VAL A 89 -18.01 -0.51 -1.73
C VAL A 89 -18.87 0.30 -0.77
N PRO A 90 -20.01 -0.26 -0.28
CA PRO A 90 -20.91 0.50 0.59
C PRO A 90 -20.21 0.99 1.86
N SER A 91 -20.44 2.25 2.20
CA SER A 91 -19.92 2.86 3.43
C SER A 91 -20.85 2.64 4.63
N ASP A 92 -22.12 2.40 4.39
CA ASP A 92 -23.14 2.17 5.40
C ASP A 92 -24.25 1.22 4.92
N ALA A 93 -25.16 0.88 5.83
CA ALA A 93 -26.29 -0.01 5.53
C ALA A 93 -27.24 0.57 4.45
N ASN A 94 -27.37 1.90 4.35
CA ASN A 94 -28.21 2.54 3.34
C ASN A 94 -27.57 2.48 1.95
N GLU A 95 -26.26 2.72 1.86
CA GLU A 95 -25.50 2.50 0.63
C GLU A 95 -25.52 1.03 0.22
N ALA A 96 -25.41 0.09 1.17
CA ALA A 96 -25.51 -1.34 0.89
C ALA A 96 -26.87 -1.70 0.27
N LEU A 97 -27.94 -1.12 0.75
CA LEU A 97 -29.29 -1.34 0.19
C LEU A 97 -29.45 -0.75 -1.23
N ARG A 98 -28.72 0.31 -1.55
CA ARG A 98 -28.72 0.94 -2.89
C ARG A 98 -27.67 0.36 -3.85
N SER A 99 -26.70 -0.35 -3.32
CA SER A 99 -25.58 -0.91 -4.10
C SER A 99 -26.08 -1.82 -5.23
N SER A 100 -25.45 -1.77 -6.39
CA SER A 100 -25.66 -2.70 -7.50
C SER A 100 -24.90 -4.02 -7.35
N LEU A 101 -24.06 -4.14 -6.33
CA LEU A 101 -23.19 -5.31 -6.09
C LEU A 101 -23.98 -6.59 -5.80
N MET A 102 -25.20 -6.46 -5.26
CA MET A 102 -25.96 -7.58 -4.70
C MET A 102 -27.43 -7.49 -5.05
N GLY A 103 -28.11 -8.63 -5.25
CA GLY A 103 -29.56 -8.74 -5.33
C GLY A 103 -30.23 -8.42 -4.00
N MET A 104 -31.55 -8.20 -4.01
CA MET A 104 -32.29 -7.74 -2.82
C MET A 104 -32.19 -8.70 -1.62
N PHE A 105 -32.26 -10.00 -1.85
CA PHE A 105 -32.13 -11.01 -0.79
C PHE A 105 -30.70 -11.09 -0.27
N GLU A 106 -29.73 -10.99 -1.16
CA GLU A 106 -28.32 -11.01 -0.82
C GLU A 106 -27.92 -9.80 0.04
N LYS A 107 -28.45 -8.62 -0.27
CA LYS A 107 -28.27 -7.41 0.56
C LYS A 107 -28.70 -7.63 2.02
N ARG A 108 -29.82 -8.34 2.23
CA ARG A 108 -30.29 -8.66 3.60
C ARG A 108 -29.35 -9.63 4.30
N ARG A 109 -28.85 -10.64 3.57
CA ARG A 109 -27.88 -11.62 4.10
C ARG A 109 -26.55 -10.95 4.44
N ALA A 110 -26.02 -10.14 3.54
CA ALA A 110 -24.80 -9.38 3.75
C ALA A 110 -24.92 -8.38 4.92
N LYS A 111 -26.05 -7.67 5.02
CA LYS A 111 -26.34 -6.79 6.17
C LYS A 111 -26.28 -7.56 7.49
N LYS A 112 -27.02 -8.69 7.58
CA LYS A 112 -27.04 -9.54 8.78
C LYS A 112 -25.65 -10.08 9.14
N PHE A 113 -24.86 -10.44 8.12
CA PHE A 113 -23.46 -10.85 8.31
C PHE A 113 -22.61 -9.71 8.88
N LEU A 114 -22.69 -8.49 8.30
CA LEU A 114 -21.90 -7.34 8.77
C LEU A 114 -22.30 -6.87 10.18
N GLU A 115 -23.58 -6.92 10.50
CA GLU A 115 -24.08 -6.66 11.86
C GLU A 115 -23.49 -7.67 12.85
N TRP A 116 -23.54 -8.97 12.51
CA TRP A 116 -22.95 -10.01 13.32
C TRP A 116 -21.42 -9.83 13.48
N VAL A 117 -20.69 -9.49 12.41
CA VAL A 117 -19.25 -9.17 12.48
C VAL A 117 -18.97 -7.99 13.42
N GLY A 118 -19.81 -6.97 13.39
CA GLY A 118 -19.68 -5.80 14.29
C GLY A 118 -19.83 -6.17 15.78
N GLU A 119 -20.74 -7.07 16.08
CA GLU A 119 -21.07 -7.51 17.45
C GLU A 119 -20.25 -8.75 17.89
N PHE A 120 -19.49 -9.34 16.98
CA PHE A 120 -18.77 -10.60 17.21
C PHE A 120 -17.80 -10.51 18.39
N LYS A 121 -17.86 -11.54 19.25
CA LYS A 121 -16.91 -11.76 20.35
C LYS A 121 -16.16 -13.06 20.10
N GLU A 122 -14.87 -13.09 20.43
CA GLU A 122 -13.99 -14.24 20.20
C GLU A 122 -14.43 -15.48 21.02
N ASP A 123 -15.16 -15.29 22.10
CA ASP A 123 -15.72 -16.30 22.98
C ASP A 123 -17.16 -16.70 22.62
N ASP A 124 -17.65 -16.35 21.43
CA ASP A 124 -18.99 -16.71 20.95
C ASP A 124 -19.15 -18.26 20.91
N PRO A 125 -20.01 -18.86 21.73
CA PRO A 125 -20.15 -20.30 21.79
C PRO A 125 -20.77 -20.92 20.54
N SER A 126 -21.32 -20.12 19.64
CA SER A 126 -21.99 -20.58 18.42
C SER A 126 -21.02 -21.04 17.32
N LEU A 127 -19.73 -20.71 17.44
CA LEU A 127 -18.68 -21.06 16.49
C LEU A 127 -17.36 -21.25 17.24
N ASN A 128 -16.71 -22.41 17.06
CA ASN A 128 -15.31 -22.56 17.48
C ASN A 128 -14.40 -21.81 16.51
N ILE A 129 -14.36 -20.48 16.66
CA ILE A 129 -13.74 -19.56 15.72
C ILE A 129 -12.23 -19.86 15.52
N ALA A 130 -11.59 -20.41 16.54
CA ALA A 130 -10.16 -20.77 16.48
C ALA A 130 -9.87 -21.89 15.48
N GLN A 131 -10.85 -22.70 15.15
CA GLN A 131 -10.73 -23.83 14.19
C GLN A 131 -11.61 -23.64 12.96
N CYS A 132 -12.54 -22.69 12.99
CA CYS A 132 -13.51 -22.45 11.93
C CYS A 132 -12.82 -21.93 10.66
N THR A 133 -13.31 -22.38 9.51
CA THR A 133 -12.96 -21.81 8.21
C THR A 133 -13.88 -20.61 7.90
N MET A 134 -13.39 -19.69 7.09
CA MET A 134 -14.24 -18.57 6.66
C MET A 134 -15.39 -19.05 5.74
N LYS A 135 -15.20 -20.20 5.06
CA LYS A 135 -16.28 -20.85 4.30
C LYS A 135 -17.47 -21.18 5.18
N GLU A 136 -17.25 -21.82 6.34
CA GLU A 136 -18.32 -22.16 7.30
C GLU A 136 -19.05 -20.92 7.79
N VAL A 137 -18.32 -19.81 8.03
CA VAL A 137 -18.93 -18.53 8.39
C VAL A 137 -19.80 -18.01 7.27
N TYR A 138 -19.31 -17.96 6.03
CA TYR A 138 -20.08 -17.51 4.89
C TYR A 138 -21.31 -18.38 4.62
N ASP A 139 -21.19 -19.70 4.75
CA ASP A 139 -22.28 -20.66 4.58
C ASP A 139 -23.39 -20.46 5.64
N LYS A 140 -23.02 -20.17 6.91
CA LYS A 140 -23.97 -19.83 7.99
C LYS A 140 -24.91 -18.68 7.61
N PHE A 141 -24.38 -17.67 6.87
CA PHE A 141 -25.17 -16.53 6.41
C PHE A 141 -25.71 -16.71 4.98
N SER A 142 -25.46 -17.87 4.35
CA SER A 142 -25.85 -18.20 2.97
C SER A 142 -25.43 -17.12 1.96
N LEU A 143 -24.20 -16.58 2.09
CA LEU A 143 -23.66 -15.59 1.20
C LEU A 143 -23.29 -16.21 -0.15
N GLU A 144 -23.66 -15.52 -1.23
CA GLU A 144 -23.31 -15.90 -2.60
C GLU A 144 -21.82 -15.64 -2.90
N GLU A 145 -21.26 -16.35 -3.87
CA GLU A 145 -19.84 -16.29 -4.24
C GLU A 145 -19.37 -14.85 -4.54
N ASN A 146 -20.12 -14.10 -5.36
CA ASN A 146 -19.80 -12.69 -5.65
C ASN A 146 -19.74 -11.81 -4.40
N THR A 147 -20.58 -12.11 -3.39
CA THR A 147 -20.58 -11.38 -2.12
C THR A 147 -19.36 -11.76 -1.29
N ARG A 148 -18.96 -13.03 -1.30
CA ARG A 148 -17.75 -13.52 -0.63
C ARG A 148 -16.50 -12.89 -1.24
N ASP A 149 -16.39 -12.88 -2.58
CA ASP A 149 -15.31 -12.20 -3.32
C ASP A 149 -15.21 -10.73 -2.92
N PHE A 150 -16.33 -10.03 -2.98
CA PHE A 150 -16.41 -8.64 -2.59
C PHE A 150 -15.94 -8.40 -1.15
N ILE A 151 -16.45 -9.18 -0.19
CA ILE A 151 -16.08 -9.05 1.24
C ILE A 151 -14.59 -9.40 1.41
N GLY A 152 -14.12 -10.48 0.80
CA GLY A 152 -12.75 -10.95 0.92
C GLY A 152 -11.71 -9.98 0.39
N HIS A 153 -11.89 -9.52 -0.85
CA HIS A 153 -10.91 -8.66 -1.53
C HIS A 153 -11.05 -7.19 -1.16
N SER A 154 -12.29 -6.68 -0.96
CA SER A 154 -12.50 -5.24 -0.75
C SER A 154 -12.62 -4.81 0.70
N MET A 155 -13.03 -5.70 1.61
CA MET A 155 -13.17 -5.38 3.03
C MET A 155 -12.11 -6.09 3.89
N ALA A 156 -11.94 -7.41 3.75
CA ALA A 156 -10.92 -8.15 4.48
C ALA A 156 -9.52 -8.01 3.86
N LEU A 157 -9.43 -7.51 2.61
CA LEU A 157 -8.19 -7.17 1.90
C LEU A 157 -7.25 -8.37 1.72
N TYR A 158 -7.81 -9.56 1.49
CA TYR A 158 -7.04 -10.72 1.07
C TYR A 158 -6.67 -10.61 -0.41
N GLN A 159 -5.49 -11.09 -0.76
CA GLN A 159 -4.97 -11.06 -2.13
C GLN A 159 -5.30 -12.31 -2.93
N SER A 160 -5.85 -13.34 -2.27
CA SER A 160 -6.31 -14.61 -2.85
C SER A 160 -7.42 -15.21 -2.01
N ASP A 161 -8.14 -16.19 -2.58
CA ASP A 161 -9.23 -16.91 -1.91
C ASP A 161 -8.77 -18.03 -0.96
N ASP A 162 -7.47 -18.23 -0.82
CA ASP A 162 -6.89 -19.32 0.00
C ASP A 162 -7.34 -19.28 1.46
N TYR A 163 -7.67 -18.11 1.99
CA TYR A 163 -8.14 -17.93 3.36
C TYR A 163 -9.50 -18.57 3.61
N ILE A 164 -10.34 -18.73 2.57
CA ILE A 164 -11.73 -19.17 2.69
C ILE A 164 -11.81 -20.62 3.25
N GLY A 165 -10.98 -21.50 2.71
CA GLY A 165 -10.97 -22.93 3.09
C GLY A 165 -9.99 -23.29 4.21
N LYS A 166 -9.17 -22.35 4.65
CA LYS A 166 -8.11 -22.62 5.63
C LYS A 166 -8.63 -22.54 7.06
N SER A 167 -8.44 -23.63 7.82
CA SER A 167 -8.83 -23.71 9.23
C SER A 167 -8.14 -22.62 10.06
N GLY A 168 -8.88 -22.01 10.99
CA GLY A 168 -8.39 -20.97 11.90
C GLY A 168 -8.26 -19.57 11.28
N MET A 169 -8.60 -19.40 10.01
CA MET A 169 -8.53 -18.08 9.35
C MET A 169 -9.79 -17.22 9.57
N ALA A 170 -10.87 -17.80 10.10
CA ALA A 170 -12.11 -17.04 10.30
C ALA A 170 -11.95 -15.86 11.26
N ALA A 171 -11.21 -16.05 12.37
CA ALA A 171 -10.93 -14.97 13.32
C ALA A 171 -10.17 -13.81 12.69
N ASP A 172 -9.12 -14.10 11.90
CA ASP A 172 -8.34 -13.07 11.19
C ASP A 172 -9.22 -12.32 10.18
N ALA A 173 -10.03 -13.05 9.39
CA ALA A 173 -10.94 -12.46 8.41
C ALA A 173 -12.00 -11.55 9.06
N ILE A 174 -12.63 -11.99 10.14
CA ILE A 174 -13.60 -11.18 10.89
C ILE A 174 -12.94 -9.92 11.44
N ASN A 175 -11.74 -10.02 12.02
CA ASN A 175 -11.03 -8.87 12.56
C ASN A 175 -10.64 -7.87 11.46
N ARG A 176 -10.27 -8.31 10.27
CA ARG A 176 -10.01 -7.45 9.11
C ARG A 176 -11.27 -6.74 8.63
N ILE A 177 -12.39 -7.45 8.53
CA ILE A 177 -13.68 -6.85 8.16
C ILE A 177 -14.10 -5.80 9.21
N ARG A 178 -13.93 -6.11 10.50
CA ARG A 178 -14.21 -5.13 11.59
C ARG A 178 -13.32 -3.90 11.49
N LEU A 179 -12.03 -4.08 11.18
CA LEU A 179 -11.11 -2.97 10.96
C LEU A 179 -11.60 -2.06 9.82
N TYR A 180 -12.04 -2.66 8.72
CA TYR A 180 -12.62 -1.94 7.59
C TYR A 180 -13.87 -1.15 8.01
N VAL A 181 -14.83 -1.80 8.65
CA VAL A 181 -16.09 -1.20 9.11
C VAL A 181 -15.83 -0.06 10.12
N ASN A 182 -14.94 -0.28 11.08
CA ASN A 182 -14.58 0.73 12.07
C ASN A 182 -13.85 1.94 11.45
N SER A 183 -13.00 1.68 10.45
CA SER A 183 -12.31 2.74 9.70
C SER A 183 -13.30 3.56 8.87
N MET A 184 -14.29 2.90 8.28
CA MET A 184 -15.38 3.52 7.55
C MET A 184 -16.23 4.42 8.46
N ALA A 185 -16.59 3.92 9.63
CA ALA A 185 -17.42 4.65 10.60
C ALA A 185 -16.77 5.96 11.08
N ARG A 186 -15.45 6.05 11.01
CA ARG A 186 -14.70 7.23 11.49
C ARG A 186 -14.95 8.49 10.64
N TYR A 187 -15.10 8.34 9.32
CA TYR A 187 -15.22 9.47 8.38
C TYR A 187 -16.41 9.34 7.40
N GLY A 188 -17.02 8.19 7.27
CA GLY A 188 -18.32 7.97 6.59
C GLY A 188 -18.27 7.72 5.07
N LYS A 189 -17.20 8.05 4.35
CA LYS A 189 -17.17 7.89 2.87
C LYS A 189 -16.30 6.74 2.38
N SER A 190 -15.19 6.52 3.03
CA SER A 190 -14.19 5.51 2.71
C SER A 190 -13.40 5.17 3.97
N PRO A 191 -12.86 3.96 4.12
CA PRO A 191 -12.02 3.61 5.26
C PRO A 191 -10.62 4.23 5.18
N TYR A 192 -10.29 4.90 4.08
CA TYR A 192 -8.93 5.32 3.78
C TYR A 192 -8.72 6.81 3.91
N ILE A 193 -7.52 7.16 4.36
CA ILE A 193 -6.98 8.51 4.37
C ILE A 193 -5.64 8.53 3.62
N TYR A 194 -5.26 9.69 3.15
CA TYR A 194 -3.99 9.92 2.46
C TYR A 194 -3.42 11.29 2.84
N PRO A 195 -2.10 11.41 3.06
CA PRO A 195 -1.52 12.69 3.46
C PRO A 195 -1.59 13.71 2.31
N LEU A 196 -1.80 14.96 2.67
CA LEU A 196 -1.63 16.06 1.72
C LEU A 196 -0.16 16.12 1.30
N TYR A 197 0.07 16.41 0.03
CA TYR A 197 1.40 16.44 -0.62
C TYR A 197 2.06 15.06 -0.77
N GLY A 198 1.36 13.95 -0.47
CA GLY A 198 1.83 12.59 -0.69
C GLY A 198 2.52 11.95 0.51
N LEU A 199 2.90 10.68 0.34
CA LEU A 199 3.47 9.84 1.42
C LEU A 199 4.84 10.28 1.90
N GLY A 200 5.54 11.11 1.13
CA GLY A 200 6.83 11.69 1.54
C GLY A 200 6.77 12.47 2.84
N GLU A 201 5.60 12.99 3.20
CA GLU A 201 5.36 13.68 4.46
C GLU A 201 5.52 12.77 5.69
N LEU A 202 5.18 11.49 5.58
CA LEU A 202 5.28 10.54 6.71
C LEU A 202 6.71 10.42 7.25
N PRO A 203 7.73 10.03 6.44
CA PRO A 203 9.10 9.94 6.94
C PRO A 203 9.68 11.30 7.33
N GLN A 204 9.24 12.40 6.73
CA GLN A 204 9.67 13.74 7.15
C GLN A 204 9.13 14.05 8.55
N GLY A 205 7.87 13.73 8.84
CA GLY A 205 7.27 13.86 10.17
C GLY A 205 8.01 13.03 11.22
N PHE A 206 8.30 11.76 10.91
CA PHE A 206 9.09 10.90 11.79
C PHE A 206 10.53 11.35 11.95
N ALA A 207 11.17 11.86 10.89
CA ALA A 207 12.52 12.41 10.97
C ALA A 207 12.56 13.62 11.90
N ARG A 208 11.56 14.51 11.80
CA ARG A 208 11.44 15.67 12.69
C ARG A 208 11.24 15.26 14.16
N LEU A 209 10.36 14.29 14.39
CA LEU A 209 10.16 13.75 15.74
C LEU A 209 11.44 13.09 16.28
N SER A 210 12.11 12.26 15.47
CA SER A 210 13.36 11.60 15.83
C SER A 210 14.44 12.60 16.22
N ALA A 211 14.55 13.73 15.53
CA ALA A 211 15.53 14.77 15.82
C ALA A 211 15.32 15.37 17.24
N ILE A 212 14.08 15.50 17.70
CA ILE A 212 13.77 15.99 19.05
C ILE A 212 14.34 15.05 20.13
N TYR A 213 14.39 13.75 19.83
CA TYR A 213 14.97 12.72 20.70
C TYR A 213 16.45 12.41 20.40
N GLY A 214 17.15 13.30 19.69
CA GLY A 214 18.57 13.16 19.39
C GLY A 214 18.90 12.25 18.20
N GLY A 215 17.91 11.86 17.41
CA GLY A 215 18.14 11.11 16.18
C GLY A 215 18.83 11.95 15.11
N THR A 216 19.77 11.36 14.39
CA THR A 216 20.51 12.02 13.29
C THR A 216 20.16 11.38 11.98
N TYR A 217 19.74 12.20 11.01
CA TYR A 217 19.48 11.80 9.63
C TYR A 217 20.62 12.26 8.73
N MET A 218 21.27 11.31 8.09
CA MET A 218 22.40 11.57 7.18
C MET A 218 21.99 11.16 5.76
N LEU A 219 21.63 12.14 4.95
CA LEU A 219 21.33 11.93 3.54
C LEU A 219 22.60 11.87 2.70
N ASN A 220 22.51 11.33 1.47
CA ASN A 220 23.65 11.16 0.56
C ASN A 220 24.84 10.40 1.16
N THR A 221 24.54 9.45 2.03
CA THR A 221 25.54 8.64 2.72
C THR A 221 25.56 7.23 2.14
N ASN A 222 26.72 6.77 1.71
CA ASN A 222 26.94 5.39 1.27
C ASN A 222 27.42 4.57 2.46
N ILE A 223 26.88 3.38 2.63
CA ILE A 223 27.40 2.39 3.58
C ILE A 223 28.46 1.58 2.83
N ASP A 224 29.72 1.71 3.26
CA ASP A 224 30.85 1.09 2.61
C ASP A 224 31.12 -0.31 3.18
N GLU A 225 30.99 -0.46 4.50
CA GLU A 225 31.26 -1.72 5.20
C GLU A 225 30.39 -1.84 6.47
N VAL A 226 29.95 -3.05 6.77
CA VAL A 226 29.32 -3.41 8.05
C VAL A 226 30.36 -4.13 8.90
N LEU A 227 30.58 -3.65 10.13
CA LEU A 227 31.54 -4.18 11.06
C LEU A 227 30.90 -5.19 12.01
N TYR A 228 31.60 -6.27 12.28
CA TYR A 228 31.13 -7.35 13.15
C TYR A 228 32.10 -7.60 14.29
N GLU A 229 31.56 -7.96 15.44
CA GLU A 229 32.31 -8.44 16.59
C GLU A 229 31.56 -9.63 17.20
N ASN A 230 32.23 -10.75 17.37
CA ASN A 230 31.66 -12.01 17.86
C ASN A 230 30.40 -12.47 17.10
N GLY A 231 30.37 -12.29 15.77
CA GLY A 231 29.25 -12.67 14.90
C GLY A 231 28.05 -11.71 14.91
N LYS A 232 28.10 -10.62 15.69
CA LYS A 232 27.05 -9.60 15.73
C LYS A 232 27.56 -8.28 15.17
N VAL A 233 26.63 -7.47 14.65
CA VAL A 233 26.98 -6.13 14.18
C VAL A 233 27.55 -5.29 15.32
N SER A 234 28.65 -4.59 15.06
CA SER A 234 29.31 -3.67 16.02
C SER A 234 29.38 -2.24 15.50
N GLY A 235 29.29 -2.02 14.20
CA GLY A 235 29.36 -0.70 13.59
C GLY A 235 29.20 -0.71 12.08
N ILE A 236 29.34 0.46 11.49
CA ILE A 236 29.38 0.69 10.05
C ILE A 236 30.51 1.66 9.71
N LYS A 237 31.12 1.48 8.53
CA LYS A 237 31.89 2.52 7.86
C LYS A 237 31.03 3.12 6.75
N ALA A 238 31.03 4.43 6.64
CA ALA A 238 30.23 5.15 5.70
C ALA A 238 30.95 6.35 5.11
N THR A 239 30.58 6.71 3.88
CA THR A 239 31.09 7.86 3.17
C THR A 239 29.95 8.79 2.78
N MET A 240 30.03 10.02 3.21
CA MET A 240 29.08 11.08 2.86
C MET A 240 29.70 11.98 1.79
N LYS A 241 28.95 12.27 0.73
CA LYS A 241 29.32 13.28 -0.27
C LYS A 241 28.86 14.65 0.22
N ASP A 242 29.76 15.61 0.16
CA ASP A 242 29.41 17.00 0.50
C ASP A 242 28.35 17.55 -0.45
N ARG A 243 27.53 18.50 0.05
CA ARG A 243 26.44 19.11 -0.70
C ARG A 243 26.91 20.12 -1.74
N ASP A 244 28.11 20.64 -1.60
CA ASP A 244 28.60 21.82 -2.33
C ASP A 244 29.29 21.50 -3.65
N ASP A 245 29.06 20.34 -4.27
CA ASP A 245 29.72 19.92 -5.53
C ASP A 245 31.26 20.03 -5.52
N SER A 246 31.88 20.29 -4.36
CA SER A 246 33.34 20.36 -4.20
C SER A 246 34.03 19.02 -4.47
N GLY A 247 33.22 17.95 -4.54
CA GLY A 247 33.74 16.57 -4.71
C GLY A 247 34.38 16.01 -3.43
N GLU A 248 34.38 16.76 -2.35
CA GLU A 248 34.90 16.27 -1.06
C GLU A 248 34.01 15.19 -0.49
N THR A 249 34.63 14.10 -0.04
CA THR A 249 33.93 13.01 0.63
C THR A 249 34.45 12.88 2.05
N MET A 250 33.50 12.79 3.00
CA MET A 250 33.86 12.54 4.39
C MET A 250 33.56 11.09 4.73
N SER A 251 34.57 10.35 5.13
CA SER A 251 34.44 8.98 5.61
C SER A 251 34.41 8.96 7.13
N PHE A 252 33.54 8.14 7.70
CA PHE A 252 33.44 8.00 9.16
C PHE A 252 33.08 6.57 9.55
N THR A 253 33.35 6.23 10.79
CA THR A 253 32.96 4.96 11.40
C THR A 253 32.06 5.22 12.58
N THR A 254 30.92 4.55 12.61
CA THR A 254 29.94 4.67 13.70
C THR A 254 29.71 3.31 14.34
N LYS A 255 29.67 3.26 15.67
CA LYS A 255 29.29 2.06 16.42
C LYS A 255 27.77 1.91 16.46
N THR A 256 27.29 0.69 16.29
CA THR A 256 25.87 0.38 16.48
C THR A 256 25.67 -1.01 17.05
N LYS A 257 24.61 -1.19 17.80
CA LYS A 257 24.20 -2.48 18.37
C LYS A 257 23.23 -3.24 17.50
N LYS A 258 22.50 -2.54 16.62
CA LYS A 258 21.47 -3.10 15.72
C LYS A 258 21.43 -2.32 14.44
N ILE A 259 21.11 -3.01 13.34
CA ILE A 259 20.82 -2.41 12.04
C ILE A 259 19.40 -2.81 11.65
N LEU A 260 18.58 -1.83 11.24
CA LEU A 260 17.34 -2.04 10.49
C LEU A 260 17.58 -1.55 9.07
N ALA A 261 17.34 -2.39 8.09
CA ALA A 261 17.67 -2.09 6.72
C ALA A 261 16.62 -2.56 5.72
N ASP A 262 16.60 -1.89 4.58
CA ASP A 262 15.94 -2.38 3.37
C ASP A 262 16.75 -3.56 2.77
N PRO A 263 16.13 -4.53 2.10
CA PRO A 263 16.80 -5.69 1.51
C PRO A 263 17.95 -5.35 0.55
N SER A 264 17.94 -4.19 -0.09
CA SER A 264 18.98 -3.77 -1.04
C SER A 264 20.36 -3.58 -0.41
N TYR A 265 20.40 -3.35 0.92
CA TYR A 265 21.67 -3.26 1.66
C TYR A 265 22.28 -4.62 1.97
N PHE A 266 21.47 -5.68 2.02
CA PHE A 266 21.89 -7.04 2.38
C PHE A 266 21.30 -8.08 1.42
N PRO A 267 21.67 -8.06 0.12
CA PRO A 267 21.07 -8.94 -0.89
C PRO A 267 21.31 -10.44 -0.60
N SER A 268 22.37 -10.78 0.11
CA SER A 268 22.66 -12.17 0.51
C SER A 268 21.82 -12.66 1.68
N LYS A 269 21.11 -11.78 2.39
CA LYS A 269 20.24 -12.10 3.53
C LYS A 269 18.75 -12.05 3.18
N ALA A 270 18.42 -11.82 1.92
CA ALA A 270 17.06 -11.79 1.44
C ALA A 270 16.90 -12.64 0.17
N LYS A 271 15.71 -13.22 -0.01
CA LYS A 271 15.34 -13.96 -1.22
C LYS A 271 14.30 -13.21 -2.02
N VAL A 272 14.35 -13.32 -3.34
CA VAL A 272 13.30 -12.84 -4.23
C VAL A 272 12.13 -13.84 -4.19
N THR A 273 10.91 -13.34 -3.93
CA THR A 273 9.69 -14.14 -3.84
C THR A 273 8.71 -13.90 -4.99
N GLY A 274 8.98 -12.90 -5.81
CA GLY A 274 8.16 -12.51 -6.95
C GLY A 274 8.55 -11.14 -7.48
N TYR A 275 7.74 -10.62 -8.38
CA TYR A 275 7.96 -9.31 -8.98
C TYR A 275 6.68 -8.48 -8.95
N LEU A 276 6.80 -7.22 -8.55
CA LEU A 276 5.75 -6.23 -8.62
C LEU A 276 5.76 -5.56 -9.99
N LEU A 277 4.62 -5.55 -10.64
CA LEU A 277 4.36 -4.74 -11.83
C LEU A 277 3.61 -3.47 -11.43
N LYS A 278 4.02 -2.36 -12.01
CA LYS A 278 3.41 -1.07 -11.71
C LYS A 278 3.50 -0.11 -12.88
N ALA A 279 2.42 0.62 -13.11
CA ALA A 279 2.38 1.76 -14.01
C ALA A 279 1.84 3.00 -13.29
N ILE A 280 2.44 4.15 -13.56
CA ILE A 280 1.95 5.46 -13.12
C ILE A 280 1.30 6.13 -14.31
N CYS A 281 0.04 6.54 -14.19
CA CYS A 281 -0.75 7.14 -15.25
C CYS A 281 -1.21 8.55 -14.87
N ILE A 282 -1.11 9.48 -15.80
CA ILE A 282 -1.69 10.82 -15.67
C ILE A 282 -2.98 10.84 -16.46
N LEU A 283 -4.07 11.28 -15.81
CA LEU A 283 -5.39 11.42 -16.42
C LEU A 283 -5.86 12.87 -16.33
N LYS A 284 -6.78 13.27 -17.22
CA LYS A 284 -7.49 14.56 -17.18
C LYS A 284 -8.96 14.45 -16.75
N HIS A 285 -9.38 13.28 -16.34
CA HIS A 285 -10.74 12.99 -15.91
C HIS A 285 -10.72 12.01 -14.73
N PRO A 286 -11.76 11.96 -13.90
CA PRO A 286 -11.95 10.90 -12.92
C PRO A 286 -12.25 9.58 -13.64
N ILE A 287 -12.07 8.46 -12.94
CA ILE A 287 -12.44 7.14 -13.48
C ILE A 287 -13.96 7.06 -13.64
N ASP A 288 -14.41 6.50 -14.76
CA ASP A 288 -15.84 6.35 -15.06
C ASP A 288 -16.56 5.51 -14.00
N LYS A 289 -17.86 5.83 -13.78
CA LYS A 289 -18.74 5.16 -12.80
C LYS A 289 -18.28 5.26 -11.34
N THR A 290 -17.50 6.28 -11.02
CA THR A 290 -17.06 6.57 -9.65
C THR A 290 -17.65 7.86 -9.09
N ASP A 291 -18.79 8.31 -9.62
CA ASP A 291 -19.49 9.55 -9.21
C ASP A 291 -18.56 10.78 -9.22
N GLY A 292 -17.61 10.83 -10.17
CA GLY A 292 -16.65 11.91 -10.26
C GLY A 292 -15.67 11.98 -9.08
N SER A 293 -15.40 10.87 -8.41
CA SER A 293 -14.49 10.84 -7.26
C SER A 293 -13.14 11.43 -7.58
N ASP A 294 -12.68 12.36 -6.74
CA ASP A 294 -11.38 13.03 -6.85
C ASP A 294 -10.22 12.17 -6.33
N SER A 295 -10.55 11.10 -5.64
CA SER A 295 -9.59 10.11 -5.13
C SER A 295 -10.29 8.80 -4.83
N LEU A 296 -9.64 7.67 -5.10
CA LEU A 296 -10.25 6.35 -4.88
C LEU A 296 -9.21 5.23 -4.77
N GLN A 297 -9.69 4.11 -4.22
CA GLN A 297 -9.13 2.78 -4.44
C GLN A 297 -10.09 1.99 -5.31
N LEU A 298 -9.58 1.30 -6.32
CA LEU A 298 -10.34 0.33 -7.10
C LEU A 298 -9.58 -1.00 -7.10
N ILE A 299 -10.26 -2.06 -6.73
CA ILE A 299 -9.74 -3.44 -6.77
C ILE A 299 -10.40 -4.18 -7.91
N ILE A 300 -9.59 -4.87 -8.71
CA ILE A 300 -10.03 -5.80 -9.74
C ILE A 300 -9.69 -7.19 -9.22
N PRO A 301 -10.68 -7.96 -8.69
CA PRO A 301 -10.43 -9.29 -8.17
C PRO A 301 -9.90 -10.23 -9.24
N GLN A 302 -8.99 -11.10 -8.86
CA GLN A 302 -8.34 -12.10 -9.71
C GLN A 302 -9.35 -12.94 -10.52
N SER A 303 -10.45 -13.36 -9.86
CA SER A 303 -11.51 -14.16 -10.45
C SER A 303 -12.20 -13.49 -11.65
N GLN A 304 -12.24 -12.16 -11.67
CA GLN A 304 -12.88 -11.35 -12.72
C GLN A 304 -12.05 -11.26 -14.00
N VAL A 305 -10.75 -11.47 -13.91
CA VAL A 305 -9.79 -11.29 -15.02
C VAL A 305 -8.96 -12.54 -15.32
N GLY A 306 -9.28 -13.68 -14.67
CA GLY A 306 -8.63 -14.96 -14.90
C GLY A 306 -7.17 -15.00 -14.46
N ARG A 307 -6.83 -14.26 -13.40
CA ARG A 307 -5.48 -14.18 -12.82
C ARG A 307 -5.41 -14.92 -11.48
N LYS A 308 -4.20 -15.03 -10.92
CA LYS A 308 -3.95 -15.53 -9.56
C LYS A 308 -3.88 -14.40 -8.53
N HIS A 309 -3.65 -13.16 -8.98
CA HIS A 309 -3.48 -11.99 -8.13
C HIS A 309 -4.38 -10.86 -8.60
N ASP A 310 -4.90 -10.11 -7.65
CA ASP A 310 -5.70 -8.91 -7.90
C ASP A 310 -4.89 -7.82 -8.61
N ILE A 311 -5.59 -6.93 -9.30
CA ILE A 311 -5.03 -5.68 -9.80
C ILE A 311 -5.57 -4.55 -8.93
N TYR A 312 -4.69 -3.70 -8.46
CA TYR A 312 -5.00 -2.56 -7.61
C TYR A 312 -4.82 -1.25 -8.37
N ILE A 313 -5.77 -0.35 -8.19
CA ILE A 313 -5.70 1.01 -8.70
C ILE A 313 -5.86 1.96 -7.51
N ALA A 314 -4.88 2.83 -7.30
CA ALA A 314 -4.99 3.97 -6.41
C ALA A 314 -4.99 5.24 -7.26
N MET A 315 -6.01 6.09 -7.09
CA MET A 315 -6.09 7.38 -7.78
C MET A 315 -6.20 8.50 -6.75
N VAL A 316 -5.39 9.54 -6.94
CA VAL A 316 -5.37 10.78 -6.16
C VAL A 316 -5.30 11.97 -7.10
N SER A 317 -5.68 13.16 -6.62
CA SER A 317 -5.73 14.36 -7.48
C SER A 317 -5.25 15.62 -6.74
N SER A 318 -5.52 16.77 -7.32
CA SER A 318 -5.29 18.08 -6.69
C SER A 318 -5.98 18.24 -5.34
N ALA A 319 -6.99 17.43 -5.05
CA ALA A 319 -7.64 17.40 -3.74
C ALA A 319 -6.69 16.98 -2.60
N HIS A 320 -5.60 16.27 -2.93
CA HIS A 320 -4.53 15.87 -2.02
C HIS A 320 -3.22 16.66 -2.26
N ASN A 321 -3.27 17.75 -3.05
CA ASN A 321 -2.12 18.58 -3.40
C ASN A 321 -0.97 17.79 -4.07
N VAL A 322 -1.29 16.76 -4.85
CA VAL A 322 -0.29 15.88 -5.51
C VAL A 322 -0.14 16.17 -6.99
N CYS A 323 -1.04 16.96 -7.58
CA CYS A 323 -0.98 17.44 -8.97
C CYS A 323 -1.81 18.72 -9.15
N PRO A 324 -1.65 19.44 -10.28
CA PRO A 324 -2.49 20.60 -10.61
C PRO A 324 -3.96 20.24 -10.78
N LYS A 325 -4.86 21.23 -10.63
CA LYS A 325 -6.29 21.07 -10.89
C LYS A 325 -6.54 20.57 -12.32
N GLY A 326 -7.48 19.64 -12.45
CA GLY A 326 -7.84 19.02 -13.73
C GLY A 326 -6.99 17.80 -14.08
N TYR A 327 -6.03 17.44 -13.23
CA TYR A 327 -5.23 16.22 -13.39
C TYR A 327 -5.48 15.25 -12.24
N TYR A 328 -5.26 13.96 -12.56
CA TYR A 328 -5.34 12.84 -11.63
C TYR A 328 -4.11 11.96 -11.82
N ILE A 329 -3.58 11.42 -10.74
CA ILE A 329 -2.52 10.43 -10.77
C ILE A 329 -3.14 9.11 -10.40
N ALA A 330 -3.15 8.15 -11.33
CA ALA A 330 -3.61 6.80 -11.11
C ALA A 330 -2.42 5.84 -11.18
N ILE A 331 -2.33 4.92 -10.23
CA ILE A 331 -1.28 3.91 -10.19
C ILE A 331 -1.93 2.56 -10.23
N VAL A 332 -1.57 1.78 -11.26
CA VAL A 332 -2.03 0.41 -11.47
C VAL A 332 -0.92 -0.53 -11.06
N SER A 333 -1.22 -1.51 -10.21
CA SER A 333 -0.24 -2.46 -9.70
C SER A 333 -0.79 -3.87 -9.56
N THR A 334 0.06 -4.86 -9.79
CA THR A 334 -0.23 -6.30 -9.59
C THR A 334 1.08 -7.07 -9.39
N ILE A 335 0.97 -8.33 -9.01
CA ILE A 335 2.09 -9.27 -8.99
C ILE A 335 2.25 -9.88 -10.39
N ALA A 336 3.49 -9.97 -10.89
CA ALA A 336 3.80 -10.65 -12.14
C ALA A 336 3.49 -12.15 -12.05
N GLU A 337 2.85 -12.70 -13.07
CA GLU A 337 2.49 -14.12 -13.15
C GLU A 337 3.22 -14.85 -14.29
N SER A 338 3.87 -14.11 -15.17
CA SER A 338 4.62 -14.65 -16.30
C SER A 338 5.88 -13.85 -16.55
N ASP A 339 6.84 -14.46 -17.28
CA ASP A 339 8.03 -13.78 -17.78
C ASP A 339 7.77 -13.06 -19.12
N ALA A 340 6.53 -13.09 -19.59
CA ALA A 340 6.10 -12.53 -20.86
C ALA A 340 5.94 -11.00 -20.79
N ASN A 341 5.25 -10.42 -21.75
CA ASN A 341 5.00 -8.99 -21.81
C ASN A 341 4.19 -8.49 -20.59
N HIS A 342 4.87 -8.02 -19.58
CA HIS A 342 4.28 -7.54 -18.32
C HIS A 342 3.27 -6.39 -18.50
N HIS A 343 3.31 -5.68 -19.64
CA HIS A 343 2.35 -4.64 -19.95
C HIS A 343 0.93 -5.20 -20.10
N ILE A 344 0.82 -6.40 -20.69
CA ILE A 344 -0.47 -7.09 -20.88
C ILE A 344 -1.11 -7.45 -19.53
N GLU A 345 -0.30 -7.74 -18.53
CA GLU A 345 -0.78 -8.10 -17.19
C GLU A 345 -1.48 -6.95 -16.46
N LEU A 346 -1.19 -5.69 -16.82
CA LEU A 346 -1.84 -4.50 -16.29
C LEU A 346 -3.01 -3.98 -17.16
N GLU A 347 -3.22 -4.55 -18.37
CA GLU A 347 -4.23 -4.09 -19.31
C GLU A 347 -5.64 -4.01 -18.72
N PRO A 348 -6.12 -4.98 -17.92
CA PRO A 348 -7.44 -4.85 -17.29
C PRO A 348 -7.55 -3.63 -16.37
N GLY A 349 -6.43 -3.21 -15.77
CA GLY A 349 -6.35 -1.97 -14.99
C GLY A 349 -6.42 -0.73 -15.88
N PHE A 350 -5.71 -0.72 -16.99
CA PHE A 350 -5.73 0.40 -17.93
C PHE A 350 -7.12 0.60 -18.58
N GLU A 351 -7.83 -0.48 -18.90
CA GLU A 351 -9.22 -0.41 -19.37
C GLU A 351 -10.15 0.34 -18.41
N ARG A 352 -9.88 0.28 -17.10
CA ARG A 352 -10.68 0.98 -16.08
C ARG A 352 -10.33 2.47 -15.98
N LEU A 353 -9.14 2.86 -16.40
CA LEU A 353 -8.72 4.26 -16.36
C LEU A 353 -9.34 5.10 -17.48
N GLY A 354 -9.74 4.49 -18.61
CA GLY A 354 -10.21 5.21 -19.79
C GLY A 354 -9.07 5.86 -20.56
N GLU A 355 -9.22 7.12 -20.97
CA GLU A 355 -8.19 7.85 -21.72
C GLU A 355 -7.01 8.20 -20.79
N ILE A 356 -5.81 7.78 -21.17
CA ILE A 356 -4.59 8.01 -20.40
C ILE A 356 -3.72 9.03 -21.14
N GLU A 357 -3.46 10.18 -20.54
CA GLU A 357 -2.59 11.22 -21.10
C GLU A 357 -1.12 10.78 -21.17
N GLU A 358 -0.62 10.21 -20.10
CA GLU A 358 0.75 9.68 -20.00
C GLU A 358 0.77 8.39 -19.20
N LYS A 359 1.53 7.43 -19.67
CA LYS A 359 1.72 6.13 -19.03
C LYS A 359 3.21 5.88 -18.82
N PHE A 360 3.61 5.77 -17.55
CA PHE A 360 4.98 5.47 -17.16
C PHE A 360 5.04 4.05 -16.61
N PHE A 361 5.69 3.18 -17.34
CA PHE A 361 5.86 1.79 -17.01
C PHE A 361 7.33 1.50 -16.76
N GLY A 362 7.66 1.01 -15.57
CA GLY A 362 9.02 0.64 -15.18
C GLY A 362 9.28 -0.86 -15.32
N PRO A 363 10.54 -1.29 -15.15
CA PRO A 363 10.85 -2.70 -15.07
C PRO A 363 10.17 -3.34 -13.85
N PRO A 364 9.95 -4.67 -13.88
CA PRO A 364 9.47 -5.41 -12.73
C PRO A 364 10.33 -5.16 -11.49
N ILE A 365 9.70 -4.91 -10.36
CA ILE A 365 10.38 -4.61 -9.10
C ILE A 365 10.45 -5.90 -8.29
N PRO A 366 11.65 -6.41 -7.94
CA PRO A 366 11.75 -7.65 -7.18
C PRO A 366 11.18 -7.46 -5.76
N LEU A 367 10.42 -8.44 -5.33
CA LEU A 367 9.87 -8.53 -3.98
C LEU A 367 10.80 -9.41 -3.14
N TYR A 368 11.25 -8.87 -2.03
CA TYR A 368 12.17 -9.54 -1.14
C TYR A 368 11.53 -9.93 0.18
N GLU A 369 11.92 -11.10 0.67
CA GLU A 369 11.70 -11.52 2.05
C GLU A 369 13.04 -11.82 2.73
N PRO A 370 13.21 -11.44 4.01
CA PRO A 370 14.41 -11.81 4.76
C PRO A 370 14.48 -13.33 4.95
N LEU A 371 15.69 -13.87 4.89
CA LEU A 371 15.96 -15.29 5.11
C LEU A 371 15.94 -15.65 6.59
N GLU A 372 16.25 -14.69 7.47
CA GLU A 372 16.37 -14.87 8.92
C GLU A 372 15.69 -13.75 9.68
N SER A 373 15.42 -13.98 10.97
CA SER A 373 14.77 -12.99 11.86
C SER A 373 15.66 -11.78 12.21
N GLY A 374 16.99 -11.91 12.03
CA GLY A 374 17.97 -10.91 12.43
C GLY A 374 18.39 -10.95 13.90
N GLU A 375 17.90 -11.89 14.69
CA GLU A 375 18.25 -12.01 16.12
C GLU A 375 19.67 -12.52 16.36
N ASN A 376 20.21 -13.31 15.43
CA ASN A 376 21.53 -13.92 15.54
C ASN A 376 22.66 -12.90 15.39
N ASP A 377 22.52 -11.98 14.44
CA ASP A 377 23.56 -11.01 14.07
C ASP A 377 23.17 -9.55 14.33
N ASN A 378 21.98 -9.33 14.85
CA ASN A 378 21.38 -8.00 15.10
C ASN A 378 21.15 -7.16 13.84
N ILE A 379 20.94 -7.79 12.68
CA ILE A 379 20.59 -7.13 11.40
C ILE A 379 19.19 -7.52 11.03
N PHE A 380 18.27 -6.58 11.14
CA PHE A 380 16.84 -6.75 10.84
C PHE A 380 16.54 -6.17 9.47
N ILE A 381 16.03 -7.02 8.57
CA ILE A 381 15.73 -6.63 7.18
C ILE A 381 14.22 -6.57 7.00
N SER A 382 13.74 -5.47 6.42
CA SER A 382 12.33 -5.32 6.11
C SER A 382 11.91 -6.19 4.92
N LYS A 383 10.62 -6.54 4.85
CA LYS A 383 10.03 -7.09 3.62
C LYS A 383 9.81 -5.96 2.61
N SER A 384 9.78 -6.33 1.33
CA SER A 384 9.33 -5.42 0.27
C SER A 384 7.84 -5.10 0.40
N TYR A 385 7.43 -3.94 -0.11
CA TYR A 385 6.02 -3.60 -0.29
C TYR A 385 5.40 -4.44 -1.39
N ASP A 386 4.22 -4.98 -1.15
CA ASP A 386 3.43 -5.75 -2.11
C ASP A 386 2.68 -4.84 -3.12
N ALA A 387 1.87 -5.47 -4.00
CA ALA A 387 1.09 -4.78 -5.01
C ALA A 387 -0.15 -4.05 -4.46
N THR A 388 -0.55 -4.29 -3.21
CA THR A 388 -1.77 -3.69 -2.65
C THR A 388 -1.67 -2.18 -2.54
N SER A 389 -2.80 -1.51 -2.66
CA SER A 389 -2.90 -0.05 -2.56
C SER A 389 -3.09 0.47 -1.12
N HIS A 390 -2.84 -0.35 -0.10
CA HIS A 390 -3.01 0.00 1.32
C HIS A 390 -1.85 -0.52 2.19
N PHE A 391 -1.72 0.01 3.41
CA PHE A 391 -0.64 -0.38 4.34
C PHE A 391 -0.92 -1.64 5.15
N GLU A 392 -2.14 -2.14 5.21
CA GLU A 392 -2.54 -3.20 6.16
C GLU A 392 -1.79 -4.52 5.98
N THR A 393 -1.33 -4.82 4.77
CA THR A 393 -0.48 -6.00 4.50
C THR A 393 0.97 -5.80 4.95
N THR A 394 1.41 -4.56 5.13
CA THR A 394 2.79 -4.21 5.47
C THR A 394 3.02 -4.07 6.98
N THR A 395 1.99 -3.70 7.74
CA THR A 395 2.06 -3.51 9.19
C THR A 395 1.84 -4.80 9.99
N GLY A 396 1.45 -5.89 9.34
CA GLY A 396 1.20 -7.20 9.94
C GLY A 396 2.46 -8.01 10.27
N LYS A 397 3.04 -7.78 11.47
CA LYS A 397 4.01 -8.61 12.23
C LYS A 397 5.34 -9.04 11.56
N PRO A 398 6.50 -8.83 12.24
CA PRO A 398 6.68 -9.20 13.64
C PRO A 398 6.71 -7.99 14.57
N ARG A 399 5.91 -8.03 15.62
CA ARG A 399 6.16 -7.19 16.80
C ARG A 399 7.57 -7.52 17.27
N LEU A 400 8.48 -6.57 17.18
CA LEU A 400 9.66 -6.59 18.03
C LEU A 400 9.12 -6.75 19.46
N HIS A 401 9.36 -7.91 20.06
CA HIS A 401 9.05 -8.10 21.47
C HIS A 401 9.82 -7.01 22.20
N ASN A 402 9.06 -6.03 22.71
CA ASN A 402 9.59 -5.09 23.65
C ASN A 402 9.91 -5.92 24.91
N PRO A 403 11.17 -6.13 25.30
CA PRO A 403 11.43 -6.70 26.62
C PRO A 403 10.86 -5.70 27.59
N LYS A 404 9.90 -6.16 28.39
CA LYS A 404 9.18 -5.45 29.43
C LYS A 404 10.08 -4.38 30.07
N GLY A 405 9.63 -3.13 30.04
CA GLY A 405 10.15 -2.10 30.89
C GLY A 405 10.05 -2.58 32.34
N GLY A 406 11.16 -2.81 32.92
CA GLY A 406 11.31 -2.98 34.35
C GLY A 406 11.90 -1.68 34.91
N GLY A 407 11.21 -1.09 35.87
CA GLY A 407 11.71 -0.10 36.79
C GLY A 407 11.70 1.32 36.29
#